data_a001be6a29fbbe673f1c8059a3457912
#
_entry.id   a001be6a29fbbe673f1c8059a3457912
#
_cell.length_a   1.000
_cell.length_b   1.000
_cell.length_c   1.000
_cell.angle_alpha   90.00
_cell.angle_beta   90.00
_cell.angle_gamma   90.00
#
_symmetry.space_group_name_H-M   'P 1'
#
loop_
_entity.id
_entity.type
_entity.pdbx_description
1 polymer ?
#
loop_
_entity_poly.entity_id
_entity_poly.type
_entity_poly.pdbx_seq_one_letter_code
_entity_poly.pdbx_strand_id
1 'polypeptide(L)'
;MKSVKLKVTLIANLITVVCLVILGVITFMFVKQAIFHEVVNAEINYVKTAKNSIESFKARNSLALESLAKSILKHPVEQLDNQDALMHYVGKDLKKFRDAGRFLAVYIAQPNGELVVSDPDSDAKNLDFGTYGKADNYDARTREYYIEAVKTNKLYITPSYIDVTTNLPCFTYSIPLYKDGKFIGVLAIDVLAADLQAEFENLPGRIFVFDEENKVFVSTDKTLLQQGYDISTIANLAKTKKDFEPFEYTRLKDGGERFAVCVKVSGIYTACGAKPIEQIEAPVIKAAFIQAIVVIIVVVFSVILLYFIVSKYLSPLAAIQTGLTSFFDFINHKTKNVSTIEVKSNDEFGQI
;
A
#
# COMPACT_ATOMS: atom_id res chain seq x y z
N MET A 1 30.63 55.20 17.66
CA MET A 1 29.20 54.82 17.72
C MET A 1 28.72 53.92 16.60
N LYS A 2 29.13 54.09 15.31
CA LYS A 2 28.80 53.12 14.25
C LYS A 2 29.16 51.67 14.65
N SER A 3 30.25 51.46 15.39
CA SER A 3 30.73 50.17 15.83
C SER A 3 29.80 49.48 16.86
N VAL A 4 29.19 50.24 17.80
CA VAL A 4 28.29 49.66 18.86
C VAL A 4 26.97 49.25 18.23
N LYS A 5 26.34 50.11 17.40
CA LYS A 5 25.10 49.79 16.66
C LYS A 5 25.27 48.50 15.83
N LEU A 6 26.37 48.45 15.09
CA LEU A 6 26.68 47.28 14.24
C LEU A 6 26.86 45.99 15.08
N LYS A 7 27.62 46.06 16.18
CA LYS A 7 27.85 44.91 17.04
C LYS A 7 26.57 44.38 17.69
N VAL A 8 25.70 45.26 18.21
CA VAL A 8 24.41 44.85 18.81
C VAL A 8 23.51 44.20 17.75
N THR A 9 23.40 44.82 16.56
CA THR A 9 22.60 44.25 15.47
C THR A 9 23.14 42.89 15.03
N LEU A 10 24.47 42.73 14.91
CA LEU A 10 25.08 41.47 14.54
C LEU A 10 24.84 40.34 15.57
N ILE A 11 25.01 40.65 16.86
CA ILE A 11 24.78 39.65 17.92
C ILE A 11 23.31 39.24 17.98
N ALA A 12 22.37 40.18 17.92
CA ALA A 12 20.95 39.90 17.92
C ALA A 12 20.55 39.05 16.73
N ASN A 13 21.05 39.36 15.51
CA ASN A 13 20.80 38.56 14.31
C ASN A 13 21.45 37.17 14.41
N LEU A 14 22.64 37.04 14.98
CA LEU A 14 23.27 35.74 15.18
C LEU A 14 22.40 34.83 16.07
N ILE A 15 21.89 35.36 17.17
CA ILE A 15 20.97 34.63 18.03
C ILE A 15 19.70 34.22 17.28
N THR A 16 19.11 35.14 16.52
CA THR A 16 17.93 34.87 15.71
C THR A 16 18.18 33.74 14.71
N VAL A 17 19.30 33.79 14.00
CA VAL A 17 19.69 32.75 13.01
C VAL A 17 19.86 31.40 13.70
N VAL A 18 20.57 31.34 14.85
CA VAL A 18 20.76 30.10 15.59
C VAL A 18 19.40 29.52 16.05
N CYS A 19 18.52 30.34 16.60
CA CYS A 19 17.18 29.88 16.99
C CYS A 19 16.36 29.36 15.80
N LEU A 20 16.39 30.04 14.65
CA LEU A 20 15.70 29.61 13.44
C LEU A 20 16.27 28.31 12.86
N VAL A 21 17.59 28.13 12.91
CA VAL A 21 18.21 26.85 12.45
C VAL A 21 17.80 25.71 13.37
N ILE A 22 17.83 25.89 14.69
CA ILE A 22 17.40 24.86 15.63
C ILE A 22 15.93 24.50 15.40
N LEU A 23 15.06 25.50 15.29
CA LEU A 23 13.64 25.30 15.02
C LEU A 23 13.45 24.58 13.67
N GLY A 24 14.21 24.95 12.65
CA GLY A 24 14.20 24.33 11.33
C GLY A 24 14.55 22.86 11.39
N VAL A 25 15.60 22.48 12.09
CA VAL A 25 16.01 21.07 12.26
C VAL A 25 14.92 20.27 13.00
N ILE A 26 14.39 20.82 14.09
CA ILE A 26 13.32 20.16 14.86
C ILE A 26 12.09 19.94 13.97
N THR A 27 11.63 20.98 13.27
CA THR A 27 10.47 20.91 12.37
C THR A 27 10.70 19.89 11.25
N PHE A 28 11.90 19.88 10.64
CA PHE A 28 12.24 18.91 9.63
C PHE A 28 12.14 17.46 10.13
N MET A 29 12.67 17.19 11.34
CA MET A 29 12.57 15.86 11.93
C MET A 29 11.11 15.44 12.18
N PHE A 30 10.27 16.34 12.70
CA PHE A 30 8.86 16.06 12.92
C PHE A 30 8.10 15.83 11.61
N VAL A 31 8.33 16.65 10.59
CA VAL A 31 7.69 16.52 9.27
C VAL A 31 8.09 15.21 8.61
N LYS A 32 9.39 14.86 8.64
CA LYS A 32 9.89 13.58 8.10
C LYS A 32 9.19 12.40 8.78
N GLN A 33 9.12 12.41 10.11
CA GLN A 33 8.48 11.34 10.87
C GLN A 33 6.97 11.26 10.59
N ALA A 34 6.28 12.40 10.54
CA ALA A 34 4.85 12.46 10.26
C ALA A 34 4.52 11.91 8.85
N ILE A 35 5.25 12.34 7.82
CA ILE A 35 5.07 11.85 6.45
C ILE A 35 5.35 10.35 6.37
N PHE A 36 6.43 9.88 7.01
CA PHE A 36 6.75 8.45 7.02
C PHE A 36 5.62 7.64 7.66
N HIS A 37 5.12 8.04 8.83
CA HIS A 37 3.99 7.36 9.48
C HIS A 37 2.73 7.36 8.63
N GLU A 38 2.41 8.49 7.97
CA GLU A 38 1.23 8.59 7.10
C GLU A 38 1.34 7.63 5.90
N VAL A 39 2.51 7.59 5.25
CA VAL A 39 2.75 6.68 4.12
C VAL A 39 2.70 5.22 4.55
N VAL A 40 3.30 4.87 5.69
CA VAL A 40 3.24 3.50 6.24
C VAL A 40 1.80 3.10 6.52
N ASN A 41 1.02 3.95 7.19
CA ASN A 41 -0.38 3.67 7.52
C ASN A 41 -1.24 3.56 6.24
N ALA A 42 -1.00 4.40 5.24
CA ALA A 42 -1.68 4.30 3.96
C ALA A 42 -1.39 2.97 3.28
N GLU A 43 -0.13 2.52 3.25
CA GLU A 43 0.26 1.25 2.64
C GLU A 43 -0.33 0.04 3.39
N ILE A 44 -0.32 0.09 4.74
CA ILE A 44 -1.00 -0.92 5.58
C ILE A 44 -2.49 -1.00 5.22
N ASN A 45 -3.17 0.13 5.07
CA ASN A 45 -4.58 0.16 4.71
C ASN A 45 -4.84 -0.39 3.31
N TYR A 46 -3.97 -0.11 2.33
CA TYR A 46 -4.07 -0.66 0.98
C TYR A 46 -3.92 -2.18 0.98
N VAL A 47 -2.90 -2.69 1.65
CA VAL A 47 -2.67 -4.14 1.79
C VAL A 47 -3.80 -4.82 2.56
N LYS A 48 -4.35 -4.17 3.59
CA LYS A 48 -5.52 -4.67 4.33
C LYS A 48 -6.77 -4.72 3.45
N THR A 49 -6.98 -3.73 2.60
CA THR A 49 -8.08 -3.71 1.63
C THR A 49 -7.94 -4.86 0.64
N ALA A 50 -6.73 -5.07 0.10
CA ALA A 50 -6.45 -6.19 -0.79
C ALA A 50 -6.70 -7.55 -0.12
N LYS A 51 -6.24 -7.73 1.13
CA LYS A 51 -6.54 -8.93 1.92
C LYS A 51 -8.06 -9.16 2.02
N ASN A 52 -8.82 -8.12 2.39
CA ASN A 52 -10.27 -8.21 2.52
C ASN A 52 -10.95 -8.55 1.18
N SER A 53 -10.47 -8.00 0.06
CA SER A 53 -10.99 -8.35 -1.28
C SER A 53 -10.76 -9.83 -1.59
N ILE A 54 -9.56 -10.36 -1.33
CA ILE A 54 -9.27 -11.78 -1.56
C ILE A 54 -10.13 -12.68 -0.65
N GLU A 55 -10.23 -12.35 0.63
CA GLU A 55 -11.04 -13.12 1.58
C GLU A 55 -12.53 -13.08 1.24
N SER A 56 -13.05 -11.92 0.79
CA SER A 56 -14.42 -11.78 0.32
C SER A 56 -14.68 -12.56 -0.97
N PHE A 57 -13.75 -12.50 -1.92
CA PHE A 57 -13.80 -13.28 -3.16
C PHE A 57 -13.85 -14.78 -2.86
N LYS A 58 -12.97 -15.25 -1.98
CA LYS A 58 -12.95 -16.64 -1.51
C LYS A 58 -14.27 -17.03 -0.84
N ALA A 59 -14.77 -16.20 0.06
CA ALA A 59 -16.00 -16.48 0.81
C ALA A 59 -17.21 -16.56 -0.12
N ARG A 60 -17.36 -15.65 -1.09
CA ARG A 60 -18.46 -15.66 -2.07
C ARG A 60 -18.47 -16.95 -2.88
N ASN A 61 -17.33 -17.36 -3.43
CA ASN A 61 -17.22 -18.56 -4.24
C ASN A 61 -17.44 -19.83 -3.40
N SER A 62 -16.93 -19.86 -2.18
CA SER A 62 -17.17 -20.96 -1.25
C SER A 62 -18.66 -21.11 -0.90
N LEU A 63 -19.34 -20.02 -0.55
CA LEU A 63 -20.77 -20.02 -0.26
C LEU A 63 -21.62 -20.42 -1.46
N ALA A 64 -21.23 -20.01 -2.67
CA ALA A 64 -21.89 -20.40 -3.90
C ALA A 64 -21.78 -21.90 -4.10
N LEU A 65 -20.56 -22.49 -3.99
CA LEU A 65 -20.35 -23.93 -4.10
C LEU A 65 -21.12 -24.72 -3.04
N GLU A 66 -21.10 -24.30 -1.78
CA GLU A 66 -21.87 -24.93 -0.70
C GLU A 66 -23.38 -24.88 -0.94
N SER A 67 -23.87 -23.76 -1.51
CA SER A 67 -25.29 -23.62 -1.87
C SER A 67 -25.70 -24.60 -2.96
N LEU A 68 -24.86 -24.76 -3.99
CA LEU A 68 -25.07 -25.74 -5.03
C LEU A 68 -25.02 -27.17 -4.48
N ALA A 69 -24.03 -27.48 -3.61
CA ALA A 69 -23.94 -28.78 -2.94
C ALA A 69 -25.21 -29.12 -2.18
N LYS A 70 -25.74 -28.18 -1.39
CA LYS A 70 -27.02 -28.34 -0.65
C LYS A 70 -28.19 -28.55 -1.59
N SER A 71 -28.22 -27.92 -2.76
CA SER A 71 -29.27 -28.11 -3.76
C SER A 71 -29.22 -29.52 -4.36
N ILE A 72 -28.03 -29.96 -4.79
CA ILE A 72 -27.82 -31.28 -5.38
C ILE A 72 -28.17 -32.38 -4.39
N LEU A 73 -27.76 -32.24 -3.12
CA LEU A 73 -28.05 -33.24 -2.09
C LEU A 73 -29.53 -33.35 -1.69
N LYS A 74 -30.44 -32.54 -2.26
CA LYS A 74 -31.91 -32.76 -2.13
C LYS A 74 -32.38 -33.92 -3.01
N HIS A 75 -31.67 -34.29 -4.06
CA HIS A 75 -31.99 -35.43 -4.89
C HIS A 75 -31.82 -36.74 -4.13
N PRO A 76 -32.61 -37.78 -4.42
CA PRO A 76 -32.38 -39.13 -3.91
C PRO A 76 -31.02 -39.68 -4.36
N VAL A 77 -30.45 -40.62 -3.62
CA VAL A 77 -29.13 -41.22 -3.91
C VAL A 77 -29.11 -41.82 -5.31
N GLU A 78 -30.19 -42.45 -5.74
CA GLU A 78 -30.33 -43.15 -7.03
C GLU A 78 -30.21 -42.16 -8.22
N GLN A 79 -30.48 -40.90 -7.98
CA GLN A 79 -30.34 -39.82 -8.97
C GLN A 79 -28.93 -39.21 -9.03
N LEU A 80 -28.04 -39.64 -8.16
CA LEU A 80 -26.69 -39.07 -7.97
C LEU A 80 -25.57 -40.09 -8.09
N ASP A 81 -25.86 -41.40 -8.20
CA ASP A 81 -24.89 -42.46 -7.95
C ASP A 81 -24.12 -42.98 -9.18
N ASN A 82 -24.50 -42.50 -10.37
CA ASN A 82 -23.78 -42.79 -11.61
C ASN A 82 -23.86 -41.61 -12.59
N GLN A 83 -23.05 -41.68 -13.66
CA GLN A 83 -22.91 -40.61 -14.64
C GLN A 83 -24.22 -40.30 -15.37
N ASP A 84 -24.94 -41.31 -15.84
CA ASP A 84 -26.20 -41.14 -16.57
C ASP A 84 -27.28 -40.46 -15.69
N ALA A 85 -27.36 -40.85 -14.41
CA ALA A 85 -28.26 -40.21 -13.46
C ALA A 85 -27.88 -38.75 -13.20
N LEU A 86 -26.60 -38.44 -12.98
CA LEU A 86 -26.12 -37.06 -12.85
C LEU A 86 -26.41 -36.22 -14.08
N MET A 87 -26.17 -36.75 -15.25
CA MET A 87 -26.49 -36.07 -16.53
C MET A 87 -27.97 -35.72 -16.60
N HIS A 88 -28.81 -36.69 -16.30
CA HIS A 88 -30.27 -36.54 -16.41
C HIS A 88 -30.86 -35.57 -15.37
N TYR A 89 -30.47 -35.70 -14.14
CA TYR A 89 -31.10 -34.99 -13.01
C TYR A 89 -30.38 -33.70 -12.63
N VAL A 90 -29.06 -33.57 -12.81
CA VAL A 90 -28.23 -32.48 -12.30
C VAL A 90 -27.57 -31.68 -13.45
N GLY A 91 -27.27 -32.28 -14.61
CA GLY A 91 -26.47 -31.66 -15.67
C GLY A 91 -26.93 -30.24 -16.04
N LYS A 92 -28.24 -30.04 -16.26
CA LYS A 92 -28.80 -28.71 -16.61
C LYS A 92 -28.65 -27.68 -15.45
N ASP A 93 -28.63 -28.14 -14.21
CA ASP A 93 -28.48 -27.24 -13.08
C ASP A 93 -27.02 -26.79 -12.91
N LEU A 94 -26.03 -27.64 -13.31
CA LEU A 94 -24.64 -27.24 -13.42
C LEU A 94 -24.48 -26.07 -14.41
N LYS A 95 -25.12 -26.17 -15.60
CA LYS A 95 -25.10 -25.09 -16.61
C LYS A 95 -25.72 -23.80 -16.08
N LYS A 96 -26.92 -23.86 -15.52
CA LYS A 96 -27.59 -22.68 -14.95
C LYS A 96 -26.73 -22.03 -13.87
N PHE A 97 -26.14 -22.82 -13.01
CA PHE A 97 -25.32 -22.33 -11.92
C PHE A 97 -24.02 -21.69 -12.44
N ARG A 98 -23.38 -22.33 -13.43
CA ARG A 98 -22.20 -21.79 -14.12
C ARG A 98 -22.48 -20.41 -14.70
N ASP A 99 -23.56 -20.29 -15.47
CA ASP A 99 -23.94 -19.05 -16.15
C ASP A 99 -24.30 -17.94 -15.15
N ALA A 100 -25.09 -18.28 -14.11
CA ALA A 100 -25.45 -17.32 -13.06
C ALA A 100 -24.27 -16.80 -12.26
N GLY A 101 -23.31 -17.69 -11.94
CA GLY A 101 -22.10 -17.36 -11.20
C GLY A 101 -20.94 -16.87 -12.05
N ARG A 102 -21.06 -16.93 -13.39
CA ARG A 102 -19.98 -16.65 -14.35
C ARG A 102 -18.73 -17.50 -14.09
N PHE A 103 -18.92 -18.75 -13.68
CA PHE A 103 -17.84 -19.68 -13.45
C PHE A 103 -17.27 -20.18 -14.80
N LEU A 104 -15.96 -20.46 -14.82
CA LEU A 104 -15.33 -21.10 -15.98
C LEU A 104 -15.91 -22.47 -16.23
N ALA A 105 -15.97 -23.30 -15.18
CA ALA A 105 -16.57 -24.63 -15.21
C ALA A 105 -17.29 -24.93 -13.90
N VAL A 106 -18.30 -25.80 -13.96
CA VAL A 106 -18.99 -26.38 -12.80
C VAL A 106 -19.18 -27.89 -13.07
N TYR A 107 -18.74 -28.73 -12.16
CA TYR A 107 -18.72 -30.18 -12.41
C TYR A 107 -18.82 -31.03 -11.14
N ILE A 108 -19.25 -32.29 -11.34
CA ILE A 108 -19.22 -33.32 -10.31
C ILE A 108 -18.33 -34.45 -10.81
N ALA A 109 -17.23 -34.70 -10.08
CA ALA A 109 -16.32 -35.82 -10.32
C ALA A 109 -16.70 -37.00 -9.44
N GLN A 110 -16.94 -38.16 -10.05
CA GLN A 110 -17.45 -39.35 -9.39
C GLN A 110 -16.33 -40.25 -8.84
N PRO A 111 -16.66 -41.20 -7.94
CA PRO A 111 -15.67 -42.12 -7.37
C PRO A 111 -14.97 -43.04 -8.39
N ASN A 112 -15.57 -43.26 -9.56
CA ASN A 112 -14.97 -44.02 -10.63
C ASN A 112 -13.97 -43.22 -11.50
N GLY A 113 -13.82 -41.90 -11.24
CA GLY A 113 -12.92 -41.01 -11.97
C GLY A 113 -13.56 -40.26 -13.13
N GLU A 114 -14.80 -40.56 -13.48
CA GLU A 114 -15.59 -39.85 -14.47
C GLU A 114 -16.17 -38.56 -13.92
N LEU A 115 -16.53 -37.62 -14.79
CA LEU A 115 -17.21 -36.38 -14.36
C LEU A 115 -18.31 -35.96 -15.33
N VAL A 116 -19.28 -35.22 -14.78
CA VAL A 116 -20.26 -34.47 -15.54
C VAL A 116 -19.92 -33.00 -15.36
N VAL A 117 -19.78 -32.24 -16.44
CA VAL A 117 -19.26 -30.87 -16.42
C VAL A 117 -20.04 -29.96 -17.36
N SER A 118 -20.29 -28.73 -16.92
CA SER A 118 -20.64 -27.60 -17.76
C SER A 118 -19.43 -26.71 -17.88
N ASP A 119 -18.90 -26.53 -19.07
CA ASP A 119 -17.65 -25.82 -19.38
C ASP A 119 -17.71 -25.15 -20.76
N PRO A 120 -16.68 -24.39 -21.17
CA PRO A 120 -16.62 -23.76 -22.50
C PRO A 120 -16.57 -24.79 -23.65
N ASP A 121 -16.04 -26.01 -23.45
CA ASP A 121 -16.01 -27.07 -24.48
C ASP A 121 -17.42 -27.60 -24.72
N SER A 122 -18.24 -27.74 -23.68
CA SER A 122 -19.66 -28.06 -23.81
C SER A 122 -20.41 -26.99 -24.63
N ASP A 123 -20.16 -25.69 -24.33
CA ASP A 123 -20.75 -24.56 -25.07
C ASP A 123 -20.35 -24.59 -26.58
N ALA A 124 -19.08 -24.84 -26.86
CA ALA A 124 -18.58 -24.93 -28.22
C ALA A 124 -19.27 -26.04 -29.05
N LYS A 125 -19.75 -27.09 -28.36
CA LYS A 125 -20.52 -28.21 -28.94
C LYS A 125 -22.03 -27.96 -28.91
N ASN A 126 -22.51 -26.78 -28.48
CA ASN A 126 -23.92 -26.45 -28.26
C ASN A 126 -24.61 -27.40 -27.27
N LEU A 127 -23.90 -27.82 -26.24
CA LEU A 127 -24.41 -28.68 -25.18
C LEU A 127 -24.49 -27.87 -23.86
N ASP A 128 -25.49 -28.16 -23.03
CA ASP A 128 -25.60 -27.58 -21.68
C ASP A 128 -24.48 -28.11 -20.76
N PHE A 129 -24.07 -29.35 -20.99
CA PHE A 129 -23.01 -30.03 -20.22
C PHE A 129 -22.42 -31.18 -21.06
N GLY A 130 -21.24 -31.63 -20.66
CA GLY A 130 -20.54 -32.79 -21.24
C GLY A 130 -20.07 -33.76 -20.15
N THR A 131 -19.29 -34.73 -20.60
CA THR A 131 -18.67 -35.72 -19.70
C THR A 131 -17.20 -35.90 -20.06
N TYR A 132 -16.38 -36.18 -19.06
CA TYR A 132 -15.02 -36.67 -19.26
C TYR A 132 -14.81 -37.92 -18.43
N GLY A 133 -13.96 -38.80 -18.94
CA GLY A 133 -13.63 -40.05 -18.30
C GLY A 133 -12.52 -40.80 -18.99
N LYS A 134 -12.48 -42.12 -18.80
CA LYS A 134 -11.43 -42.98 -19.35
C LYS A 134 -11.32 -42.91 -20.87
N ALA A 135 -12.44 -42.70 -21.58
CA ALA A 135 -12.48 -42.55 -23.01
C ALA A 135 -11.71 -41.30 -23.49
N ASP A 136 -11.66 -40.26 -22.65
CA ASP A 136 -10.98 -38.99 -22.92
C ASP A 136 -9.56 -38.95 -22.33
N ASN A 137 -9.05 -40.09 -21.88
CA ASN A 137 -7.79 -40.20 -21.11
C ASN A 137 -7.76 -39.31 -19.89
N TYR A 138 -8.91 -39.18 -19.22
CA TYR A 138 -9.08 -38.33 -18.01
C TYR A 138 -9.51 -39.20 -16.82
N ASP A 139 -8.88 -38.92 -15.68
CA ASP A 139 -9.29 -39.45 -14.36
C ASP A 139 -9.26 -38.36 -13.32
N ALA A 140 -10.44 -37.95 -12.85
CA ALA A 140 -10.62 -36.90 -11.89
C ALA A 140 -9.88 -37.15 -10.57
N ARG A 141 -9.73 -38.42 -10.19
CA ARG A 141 -9.11 -38.85 -8.92
C ARG A 141 -7.61 -38.54 -8.84
N THR A 142 -6.97 -38.27 -9.99
CA THR A 142 -5.55 -37.87 -10.06
C THR A 142 -5.34 -36.37 -9.88
N ARG A 143 -6.42 -35.60 -9.83
CA ARG A 143 -6.37 -34.14 -9.76
C ARG A 143 -6.34 -33.66 -8.32
N GLU A 144 -5.56 -32.61 -8.05
CA GLU A 144 -5.35 -32.04 -6.71
C GLU A 144 -6.67 -31.67 -6.01
N TYR A 145 -7.59 -31.01 -6.73
CA TYR A 145 -8.90 -30.61 -6.18
C TYR A 145 -9.70 -31.81 -5.62
N TYR A 146 -9.61 -32.97 -6.29
CA TYR A 146 -10.30 -34.17 -5.87
C TYR A 146 -9.59 -34.80 -4.66
N ILE A 147 -8.28 -34.99 -4.77
CA ILE A 147 -7.44 -35.65 -3.74
C ILE A 147 -7.58 -34.89 -2.42
N GLU A 148 -7.37 -33.60 -2.42
CA GLU A 148 -7.36 -32.80 -1.18
C GLU A 148 -8.77 -32.60 -0.61
N ALA A 149 -9.82 -32.46 -1.42
CA ALA A 149 -11.19 -32.41 -0.95
C ALA A 149 -11.60 -33.71 -0.24
N VAL A 150 -11.28 -34.88 -0.82
CA VAL A 150 -11.58 -36.18 -0.22
C VAL A 150 -10.77 -36.41 1.06
N LYS A 151 -9.47 -36.13 1.03
CA LYS A 151 -8.54 -36.30 2.14
C LYS A 151 -8.93 -35.44 3.36
N THR A 152 -9.28 -34.18 3.12
CA THR A 152 -9.62 -33.25 4.21
C THR A 152 -11.06 -33.34 4.65
N ASN A 153 -11.92 -33.93 3.82
CA ASN A 153 -13.37 -33.96 3.97
C ASN A 153 -13.98 -32.57 4.22
N LYS A 154 -13.42 -31.56 3.56
CA LYS A 154 -13.82 -30.14 3.66
C LYS A 154 -13.75 -29.49 2.31
N LEU A 155 -14.30 -28.28 2.22
CA LEU A 155 -14.06 -27.40 1.08
C LEU A 155 -12.56 -27.16 0.94
N TYR A 156 -12.03 -27.39 -0.26
CA TYR A 156 -10.64 -27.16 -0.64
C TYR A 156 -10.57 -26.17 -1.79
N ILE A 157 -9.54 -25.35 -1.82
CA ILE A 157 -9.26 -24.40 -2.88
C ILE A 157 -7.84 -24.64 -3.35
N THR A 158 -7.67 -24.90 -4.65
CA THR A 158 -6.34 -25.15 -5.23
C THR A 158 -5.51 -23.84 -5.27
N PRO A 159 -4.18 -23.94 -5.29
CA PRO A 159 -3.35 -22.86 -5.85
C PRO A 159 -3.81 -22.48 -7.27
N SER A 160 -3.38 -21.31 -7.75
CA SER A 160 -3.65 -20.91 -9.13
C SER A 160 -2.92 -21.85 -10.11
N TYR A 161 -3.64 -22.40 -11.07
CA TYR A 161 -3.08 -23.25 -12.13
C TYR A 161 -3.63 -22.86 -13.51
N ILE A 162 -3.04 -23.38 -14.56
CA ILE A 162 -3.52 -23.18 -15.93
C ILE A 162 -4.55 -24.25 -16.26
N ASP A 163 -5.77 -23.84 -16.56
CA ASP A 163 -6.82 -24.74 -17.01
C ASP A 163 -6.46 -25.39 -18.34
N VAL A 164 -6.65 -26.71 -18.41
CA VAL A 164 -6.23 -27.52 -19.55
C VAL A 164 -7.06 -27.22 -20.81
N THR A 165 -8.32 -26.89 -20.65
CA THR A 165 -9.27 -26.67 -21.74
C THR A 165 -9.11 -25.27 -22.34
N THR A 166 -9.03 -24.25 -21.49
CA THR A 166 -9.03 -22.84 -21.92
C THR A 166 -7.65 -22.22 -21.97
N ASN A 167 -6.65 -22.86 -21.37
CA ASN A 167 -5.30 -22.32 -21.17
C ASN A 167 -5.28 -20.98 -20.37
N LEU A 168 -6.27 -20.77 -19.51
CA LEU A 168 -6.39 -19.59 -18.66
C LEU A 168 -6.05 -19.91 -17.19
N PRO A 169 -5.44 -18.98 -16.45
CA PRO A 169 -5.21 -19.16 -15.02
C PRO A 169 -6.53 -19.22 -14.25
N CYS A 170 -6.71 -20.24 -13.42
CA CYS A 170 -7.91 -20.42 -12.59
C CYS A 170 -7.59 -20.99 -11.22
N PHE A 171 -8.61 -20.98 -10.35
CA PHE A 171 -8.65 -21.65 -9.06
C PHE A 171 -9.82 -22.63 -9.06
N THR A 172 -9.64 -23.81 -8.52
CA THR A 172 -10.75 -24.74 -8.28
C THR A 172 -11.18 -24.68 -6.81
N TYR A 173 -12.45 -24.42 -6.60
CA TYR A 173 -13.12 -24.63 -5.30
C TYR A 173 -13.81 -25.99 -5.37
N SER A 174 -13.57 -26.88 -4.42
CA SER A 174 -14.10 -28.24 -4.42
C SER A 174 -14.59 -28.64 -3.05
N ILE A 175 -15.65 -29.47 -3.03
CA ILE A 175 -16.26 -30.00 -1.81
C ILE A 175 -16.70 -31.45 -2.03
N PRO A 176 -16.39 -32.38 -1.10
CA PRO A 176 -16.88 -33.73 -1.21
C PRO A 176 -18.39 -33.81 -0.90
N LEU A 177 -19.11 -34.57 -1.68
CA LEU A 177 -20.54 -34.80 -1.52
C LEU A 177 -20.80 -36.17 -0.89
N TYR A 178 -21.53 -36.16 0.20
CA TYR A 178 -22.03 -37.38 0.88
C TYR A 178 -23.55 -37.30 1.02
N LYS A 179 -24.24 -38.40 0.68
CA LYS A 179 -25.68 -38.52 0.86
C LYS A 179 -25.97 -39.85 1.52
N ASP A 180 -26.68 -39.82 2.64
CA ASP A 180 -27.08 -41.01 3.42
C ASP A 180 -25.90 -41.97 3.69
N GLY A 181 -24.73 -41.41 4.02
CA GLY A 181 -23.49 -42.13 4.27
C GLY A 181 -22.73 -42.62 3.04
N LYS A 182 -23.30 -42.46 1.82
CA LYS A 182 -22.64 -42.79 0.55
C LYS A 182 -21.86 -41.62 0.02
N PHE A 183 -20.62 -41.83 -0.39
CA PHE A 183 -19.81 -40.86 -1.12
C PHE A 183 -20.29 -40.78 -2.57
N ILE A 184 -20.78 -39.62 -2.99
CA ILE A 184 -21.30 -39.36 -4.34
C ILE A 184 -20.18 -38.92 -5.27
N GLY A 185 -19.24 -38.14 -4.77
CA GLY A 185 -18.14 -37.58 -5.54
C GLY A 185 -17.68 -36.23 -5.00
N VAL A 186 -17.00 -35.47 -5.82
CA VAL A 186 -16.51 -34.13 -5.51
C VAL A 186 -17.20 -33.13 -6.45
N LEU A 187 -17.94 -32.19 -5.89
CA LEU A 187 -18.48 -31.04 -6.60
C LEU A 187 -17.42 -29.95 -6.65
N ALA A 188 -17.25 -29.34 -7.82
CA ALA A 188 -16.25 -28.29 -8.00
C ALA A 188 -16.73 -27.17 -8.92
N ILE A 189 -16.14 -26.00 -8.74
CA ILE A 189 -16.25 -24.84 -9.61
C ILE A 189 -14.86 -24.31 -9.93
N ASP A 190 -14.64 -23.97 -11.19
CA ASP A 190 -13.44 -23.28 -11.62
C ASP A 190 -13.74 -21.78 -11.78
N VAL A 191 -12.89 -20.97 -11.17
CA VAL A 191 -13.01 -19.51 -11.13
C VAL A 191 -11.79 -18.91 -11.77
N LEU A 192 -11.95 -18.01 -12.73
CA LEU A 192 -10.83 -17.37 -13.40
C LEU A 192 -10.04 -16.47 -12.45
N ALA A 193 -8.72 -16.54 -12.53
CA ALA A 193 -7.86 -15.60 -11.84
C ALA A 193 -8.09 -14.14 -12.32
N ALA A 194 -8.56 -13.97 -13.56
CA ALA A 194 -8.94 -12.68 -14.11
C ALA A 194 -10.10 -12.01 -13.35
N ASP A 195 -11.02 -12.79 -12.76
CA ASP A 195 -12.13 -12.25 -11.97
C ASP A 195 -11.63 -11.64 -10.64
N LEU A 196 -10.64 -12.29 -10.00
CA LEU A 196 -9.97 -11.70 -8.85
C LEU A 196 -9.11 -10.49 -9.26
N GLN A 197 -8.41 -10.56 -10.40
CA GLN A 197 -7.64 -9.45 -10.95
C GLN A 197 -8.50 -8.20 -11.20
N ALA A 198 -9.74 -8.37 -11.67
CA ALA A 198 -10.67 -7.27 -11.90
C ALA A 198 -11.01 -6.51 -10.59
N GLU A 199 -11.06 -7.19 -9.45
CA GLU A 199 -11.25 -6.55 -8.15
C GLU A 199 -10.06 -5.67 -7.74
N PHE A 200 -8.86 -5.97 -8.24
CA PHE A 200 -7.65 -5.21 -7.96
C PHE A 200 -7.49 -3.96 -8.84
N GLU A 201 -8.15 -3.86 -9.98
CA GLU A 201 -7.98 -2.74 -10.92
C GLU A 201 -8.26 -1.36 -10.31
N ASN A 202 -9.14 -1.31 -9.32
CA ASN A 202 -9.53 -0.07 -8.64
C ASN A 202 -8.95 0.09 -7.24
N LEU A 203 -8.08 -0.83 -6.80
CA LEU A 203 -7.44 -0.69 -5.49
C LEU A 203 -6.35 0.38 -5.54
N PRO A 204 -6.24 1.22 -4.50
CA PRO A 204 -5.18 2.20 -4.42
C PRO A 204 -3.82 1.56 -4.13
N GLY A 205 -2.75 2.23 -4.56
CA GLY A 205 -1.39 1.78 -4.30
C GLY A 205 -0.89 0.75 -5.30
N ARG A 206 0.35 0.33 -5.11
CA ARG A 206 1.00 -0.73 -5.90
C ARG A 206 1.00 -2.02 -5.11
N ILE A 207 -0.07 -2.80 -5.26
CA ILE A 207 -0.30 -4.04 -4.54
C ILE A 207 -0.15 -5.23 -5.47
N PHE A 208 0.40 -6.31 -4.96
CA PHE A 208 0.48 -7.59 -5.66
C PHE A 208 0.36 -8.75 -4.68
N VAL A 209 -0.12 -9.87 -5.21
CA VAL A 209 -0.34 -11.11 -4.47
C VAL A 209 0.43 -12.24 -5.14
N PHE A 210 1.11 -13.03 -4.34
CA PHE A 210 1.90 -14.15 -4.81
C PHE A 210 1.69 -15.39 -3.94
N ASP A 211 1.97 -16.54 -4.53
CA ASP A 211 1.87 -17.87 -3.89
C ASP A 211 3.18 -18.30 -3.20
N GLU A 212 3.21 -19.52 -2.70
CA GLU A 212 4.38 -20.09 -2.03
C GLU A 212 5.59 -20.27 -2.97
N GLU A 213 5.35 -20.36 -4.29
CA GLU A 213 6.38 -20.45 -5.33
C GLU A 213 6.90 -19.07 -5.75
N ASN A 214 6.43 -17.99 -5.09
CA ASN A 214 6.72 -16.60 -5.40
C ASN A 214 6.19 -16.14 -6.78
N LYS A 215 5.17 -16.81 -7.31
CA LYS A 215 4.51 -16.42 -8.55
C LYS A 215 3.44 -15.37 -8.27
N VAL A 216 3.58 -14.20 -8.88
CA VAL A 216 2.55 -13.16 -8.82
C VAL A 216 1.39 -13.54 -9.75
N PHE A 217 0.17 -13.59 -9.22
CA PHE A 217 -1.02 -13.93 -9.98
C PHE A 217 -2.10 -12.84 -10.00
N VAL A 218 -2.00 -11.86 -9.11
CA VAL A 218 -2.88 -10.68 -9.06
C VAL A 218 -2.05 -9.44 -8.69
N SER A 219 -2.27 -8.31 -9.38
CA SER A 219 -1.57 -7.06 -9.08
C SER A 219 -2.32 -5.83 -9.62
N THR A 220 -2.26 -4.72 -8.90
CA THR A 220 -2.64 -3.39 -9.41
C THR A 220 -1.68 -2.90 -10.50
N ASP A 221 -0.43 -3.38 -10.50
CA ASP A 221 0.57 -3.12 -11.52
C ASP A 221 0.72 -4.34 -12.43
N LYS A 222 0.10 -4.30 -13.60
CA LYS A 222 0.10 -5.42 -14.58
C LYS A 222 1.51 -5.82 -15.05
N THR A 223 2.52 -4.98 -14.87
CA THR A 223 3.91 -5.33 -15.20
C THR A 223 4.45 -6.45 -14.32
N LEU A 224 3.91 -6.62 -13.11
CA LEU A 224 4.29 -7.68 -12.18
C LEU A 224 3.73 -9.06 -12.57
N LEU A 225 2.71 -9.08 -13.43
CA LEU A 225 2.10 -10.34 -13.93
C LEU A 225 2.87 -10.92 -15.13
N GLN A 226 3.89 -10.22 -15.64
CA GLN A 226 4.69 -10.70 -16.76
C GLN A 226 5.53 -11.91 -16.34
N GLN A 227 5.63 -12.89 -17.23
CA GLN A 227 6.45 -14.07 -17.01
C GLN A 227 7.91 -13.70 -16.72
N GLY A 228 8.49 -14.28 -15.68
CA GLY A 228 9.88 -14.03 -15.28
C GLY A 228 10.09 -12.76 -14.46
N TYR A 229 9.04 -12.10 -13.99
CA TYR A 229 9.22 -11.01 -13.03
C TYR A 229 9.67 -11.55 -11.67
N ASP A 230 10.87 -11.16 -11.25
CA ASP A 230 11.48 -11.67 -10.01
C ASP A 230 11.05 -10.82 -8.80
N ILE A 231 10.42 -11.48 -7.84
CA ILE A 231 10.02 -10.93 -6.54
C ILE A 231 10.75 -11.62 -5.37
N SER A 232 11.76 -12.43 -5.63
CA SER A 232 12.40 -13.28 -4.62
C SER A 232 12.88 -12.51 -3.40
N THR A 233 13.45 -11.33 -3.59
CA THR A 233 13.95 -10.49 -2.50
C THR A 233 12.84 -10.10 -1.53
N ILE A 234 11.74 -9.53 -2.04
CA ILE A 234 10.62 -9.12 -1.19
C ILE A 234 9.90 -10.34 -0.59
N ALA A 235 9.73 -11.41 -1.36
CA ALA A 235 9.08 -12.63 -0.89
C ALA A 235 9.84 -13.30 0.25
N ASN A 236 11.18 -13.37 0.16
CA ASN A 236 12.01 -13.93 1.23
C ASN A 236 11.98 -13.06 2.50
N LEU A 237 12.03 -11.74 2.37
CA LEU A 237 11.91 -10.83 3.51
C LEU A 237 10.52 -10.91 4.14
N ALA A 238 9.45 -10.96 3.35
CA ALA A 238 8.08 -11.07 3.85
C ALA A 238 7.85 -12.32 4.72
N LYS A 239 8.56 -13.44 4.43
CA LYS A 239 8.51 -14.67 5.24
C LYS A 239 9.07 -14.49 6.66
N THR A 240 9.98 -13.53 6.86
CA THR A 240 10.64 -13.25 8.15
C THR A 240 9.94 -12.17 8.97
N LYS A 241 9.01 -11.43 8.36
CA LYS A 241 8.31 -10.32 8.97
C LYS A 241 6.94 -10.72 9.51
N LYS A 242 6.45 -9.97 10.50
CA LYS A 242 5.07 -10.10 10.97
C LYS A 242 4.12 -9.45 9.97
N ASP A 243 2.87 -9.86 10.01
CA ASP A 243 1.82 -9.23 9.22
C ASP A 243 1.78 -7.72 9.47
N PHE A 244 1.78 -6.95 8.39
CA PHE A 244 1.78 -5.48 8.37
C PHE A 244 3.04 -4.81 8.95
N GLU A 245 4.10 -5.57 9.27
CA GLU A 245 5.38 -5.00 9.66
C GLU A 245 6.06 -4.35 8.45
N PRO A 246 6.38 -3.04 8.50
CA PRO A 246 7.05 -2.36 7.41
C PRO A 246 8.53 -2.79 7.32
N PHE A 247 9.05 -2.88 6.10
CA PHE A 247 10.46 -3.17 5.86
C PHE A 247 10.96 -2.54 4.56
N GLU A 248 12.26 -2.32 4.51
CA GLU A 248 12.95 -1.83 3.32
C GLU A 248 13.64 -2.98 2.59
N TYR A 249 13.74 -2.87 1.27
CA TYR A 249 14.46 -3.83 0.44
C TYR A 249 14.99 -3.17 -0.84
N THR A 250 16.06 -3.74 -1.38
CA THR A 250 16.60 -3.33 -2.67
C THR A 250 16.08 -4.25 -3.77
N ARG A 251 15.47 -3.68 -4.81
CA ARG A 251 14.99 -4.48 -5.94
C ARG A 251 16.14 -4.88 -6.85
N LEU A 252 16.28 -6.18 -7.13
CA LEU A 252 17.40 -6.73 -7.93
C LEU A 252 17.44 -6.18 -9.36
N LYS A 253 16.28 -5.90 -9.97
CA LYS A 253 16.20 -5.49 -11.37
C LYS A 253 16.84 -4.13 -11.67
N ASP A 254 16.76 -3.17 -10.75
CA ASP A 254 17.17 -1.78 -10.95
C ASP A 254 18.02 -1.21 -9.80
N GLY A 255 18.28 -2.01 -8.76
CA GLY A 255 19.01 -1.55 -7.57
C GLY A 255 18.26 -0.50 -6.73
N GLY A 256 16.98 -0.21 -7.07
CA GLY A 256 16.20 0.81 -6.39
C GLY A 256 15.78 0.38 -4.99
N GLU A 257 15.98 1.27 -4.02
CA GLU A 257 15.50 1.07 -2.65
C GLU A 257 13.99 1.25 -2.58
N ARG A 258 13.33 0.34 -1.88
CA ARG A 258 11.88 0.27 -1.75
C ARG A 258 11.48 -0.03 -0.33
N PHE A 259 10.33 0.52 0.01
CA PHE A 259 9.59 0.22 1.22
C PHE A 259 8.45 -0.74 0.89
N ALA A 260 8.18 -1.69 1.77
CA ALA A 260 7.09 -2.65 1.62
C ALA A 260 6.37 -2.95 2.93
N VAL A 261 5.12 -3.34 2.78
CA VAL A 261 4.27 -3.93 3.82
C VAL A 261 3.63 -5.18 3.25
N CYS A 262 3.67 -6.29 3.97
CA CYS A 262 3.09 -7.55 3.53
C CYS A 262 2.15 -8.15 4.58
N VAL A 263 1.23 -9.00 4.14
CA VAL A 263 0.31 -9.76 5.00
C VAL A 263 0.06 -11.14 4.41
N LYS A 264 -0.03 -12.15 5.26
CA LYS A 264 -0.46 -13.49 4.86
C LYS A 264 -1.97 -13.52 4.66
N VAL A 265 -2.40 -14.16 3.58
CA VAL A 265 -3.80 -14.29 3.18
C VAL A 265 -4.13 -15.76 3.00
N SER A 266 -5.13 -16.25 3.72
CA SER A 266 -5.62 -17.63 3.64
C SER A 266 -4.56 -18.72 3.84
N GLY A 267 -3.42 -18.40 4.44
CA GLY A 267 -2.34 -19.35 4.77
C GLY A 267 -1.36 -19.68 3.64
N ILE A 268 -1.77 -19.53 2.38
CA ILE A 268 -0.98 -19.91 1.18
C ILE A 268 -0.58 -18.73 0.30
N TYR A 269 -1.18 -17.58 0.47
CA TYR A 269 -0.88 -16.38 -0.31
C TYR A 269 -0.25 -15.29 0.56
N THR A 270 0.52 -14.41 -0.08
CA THR A 270 1.03 -13.20 0.54
C THR A 270 0.66 -11.99 -0.32
N ALA A 271 -0.01 -11.02 0.28
CA ALA A 271 -0.30 -9.74 -0.34
C ALA A 271 0.71 -8.70 0.14
N CYS A 272 1.35 -7.99 -0.78
CA CYS A 272 2.32 -6.94 -0.49
C CYS A 272 1.96 -5.64 -1.19
N GLY A 273 2.15 -4.54 -0.48
CA GLY A 273 2.22 -3.20 -1.06
C GLY A 273 3.66 -2.73 -1.05
N ALA A 274 4.13 -2.09 -2.13
CA ALA A 274 5.51 -1.62 -2.22
C ALA A 274 5.63 -0.31 -2.98
N LYS A 275 6.46 0.62 -2.42
CA LYS A 275 6.76 1.93 -3.01
C LYS A 275 8.25 2.19 -3.09
N PRO A 276 8.74 2.96 -4.10
CA PRO A 276 10.08 3.53 -4.08
C PRO A 276 10.26 4.46 -2.88
N ILE A 277 11.40 4.37 -2.19
CA ILE A 277 11.74 5.26 -1.06
C ILE A 277 11.75 6.72 -1.50
N GLU A 278 12.20 6.99 -2.72
CA GLU A 278 12.18 8.34 -3.32
C GLU A 278 10.80 9.01 -3.27
N GLN A 279 9.71 8.24 -3.43
CA GLN A 279 8.34 8.76 -3.34
C GLN A 279 7.95 9.17 -1.92
N ILE A 280 8.64 8.63 -0.91
CA ILE A 280 8.46 9.02 0.49
C ILE A 280 9.33 10.24 0.81
N GLU A 281 10.54 10.28 0.29
CA GLU A 281 11.51 11.36 0.56
C GLU A 281 11.21 12.65 -0.22
N ALA A 282 10.70 12.57 -1.44
CA ALA A 282 10.44 13.73 -2.28
C ALA A 282 9.54 14.79 -1.61
N PRO A 283 8.41 14.46 -0.95
CA PRO A 283 7.60 15.44 -0.21
C PRO A 283 8.36 16.06 0.96
N VAL A 284 9.21 15.28 1.64
CA VAL A 284 10.03 15.76 2.78
C VAL A 284 11.06 16.77 2.29
N ILE A 285 11.77 16.46 1.20
CA ILE A 285 12.76 17.36 0.59
C ILE A 285 12.09 18.66 0.10
N LYS A 286 10.91 18.55 -0.52
CA LYS A 286 10.14 19.73 -0.96
C LYS A 286 9.74 20.62 0.22
N ALA A 287 9.27 20.02 1.32
CA ALA A 287 8.93 20.75 2.54
C ALA A 287 10.17 21.46 3.14
N ALA A 288 11.31 20.75 3.20
CA ALA A 288 12.57 21.31 3.67
C ALA A 288 13.04 22.51 2.80
N PHE A 289 12.90 22.42 1.49
CA PHE A 289 13.26 23.50 0.57
C PHE A 289 12.37 24.75 0.79
N ILE A 290 11.06 24.58 0.91
CA ILE A 290 10.12 25.66 1.21
C ILE A 290 10.48 26.31 2.57
N GLN A 291 10.75 25.48 3.58
CA GLN A 291 11.16 25.97 4.90
C GLN A 291 12.46 26.77 4.86
N ALA A 292 13.45 26.33 4.09
CA ALA A 292 14.71 27.08 3.90
C ALA A 292 14.46 28.47 3.30
N ILE A 293 13.60 28.57 2.30
CA ILE A 293 13.22 29.87 1.70
C ILE A 293 12.57 30.79 2.74
N VAL A 294 11.62 30.26 3.52
CA VAL A 294 10.94 31.03 4.59
C VAL A 294 11.95 31.54 5.61
N VAL A 295 12.88 30.68 6.06
CA VAL A 295 13.94 31.08 7.00
C VAL A 295 14.79 32.22 6.43
N ILE A 296 15.21 32.15 5.17
CA ILE A 296 15.98 33.21 4.52
C ILE A 296 15.21 34.55 4.52
N ILE A 297 13.93 34.51 4.16
CA ILE A 297 13.07 35.71 4.13
C ILE A 297 12.95 36.31 5.54
N VAL A 298 12.71 35.47 6.57
CA VAL A 298 12.61 35.93 7.96
C VAL A 298 13.91 36.53 8.45
N VAL A 299 15.06 35.92 8.11
CA VAL A 299 16.39 36.46 8.49
C VAL A 299 16.62 37.83 7.84
N VAL A 300 16.36 37.99 6.54
CA VAL A 300 16.51 39.27 5.83
C VAL A 300 15.61 40.34 6.46
N PHE A 301 14.36 40.00 6.71
CA PHE A 301 13.41 40.92 7.34
C PHE A 301 13.86 41.31 8.76
N SER A 302 14.32 40.34 9.56
CA SER A 302 14.86 40.57 10.90
C SER A 302 16.07 41.50 10.90
N VAL A 303 17.01 41.30 9.98
CA VAL A 303 18.18 42.19 9.83
C VAL A 303 17.73 43.63 9.57
N ILE A 304 16.82 43.83 8.61
CA ILE A 304 16.32 45.17 8.26
C ILE A 304 15.60 45.82 9.46
N LEU A 305 14.68 45.05 10.08
CA LEU A 305 13.88 45.53 11.23
C LEU A 305 14.77 45.89 12.42
N LEU A 306 15.70 45.04 12.80
CA LEU A 306 16.64 45.30 13.90
C LEU A 306 17.55 46.49 13.62
N TYR A 307 18.01 46.64 12.36
CA TYR A 307 18.80 47.79 11.97
C TYR A 307 18.01 49.09 12.19
N PHE A 308 16.76 49.16 11.77
CA PHE A 308 15.91 50.34 12.00
C PHE A 308 15.65 50.61 13.50
N ILE A 309 15.30 49.57 14.27
CA ILE A 309 15.03 49.69 15.70
C ILE A 309 16.29 50.18 16.44
N VAL A 310 17.41 49.48 16.26
CA VAL A 310 18.68 49.83 16.93
C VAL A 310 19.14 51.23 16.51
N SER A 311 18.99 51.58 15.23
CA SER A 311 19.35 52.92 14.74
C SER A 311 18.48 54.01 15.36
N LYS A 312 17.19 53.81 15.52
CA LYS A 312 16.25 54.71 16.13
C LYS A 312 16.54 54.92 17.62
N TYR A 313 16.61 53.83 18.40
CA TYR A 313 16.76 53.92 19.87
C TYR A 313 18.17 54.22 20.32
N LEU A 314 19.22 53.95 19.57
CA LEU A 314 20.59 54.32 19.88
C LEU A 314 21.03 55.66 19.22
N SER A 315 20.13 56.35 18.54
CA SER A 315 20.44 57.68 17.95
C SER A 315 20.77 58.72 19.01
N PRO A 316 20.05 58.84 20.14
CA PRO A 316 20.31 59.80 21.19
C PRO A 316 21.72 59.70 21.77
N LEU A 317 22.27 58.52 21.93
CA LEU A 317 23.63 58.29 22.41
C LEU A 317 24.70 58.97 21.53
N ALA A 318 24.45 59.15 20.25
CA ALA A 318 25.37 59.89 19.36
C ALA A 318 25.39 61.39 19.67
N ALA A 319 24.21 61.97 19.94
CA ALA A 319 24.09 63.36 20.30
C ALA A 319 24.76 63.64 21.65
N ILE A 320 24.53 62.77 22.64
CA ILE A 320 25.14 62.82 23.99
C ILE A 320 26.68 62.74 23.86
N GLN A 321 27.21 61.74 23.10
CA GLN A 321 28.65 61.59 22.90
C GLN A 321 29.26 62.83 22.26
N THR A 322 28.63 63.41 21.21
CA THR A 322 29.11 64.62 20.54
C THR A 322 29.10 65.82 21.46
N GLY A 323 28.03 66.00 22.25
CA GLY A 323 27.92 67.06 23.20
C GLY A 323 28.96 66.95 24.33
N LEU A 324 29.16 65.78 24.89
CA LEU A 324 30.21 65.52 25.91
C LEU A 324 31.60 65.76 25.31
N THR A 325 31.89 65.35 24.13
CA THR A 325 33.18 65.59 23.49
C THR A 325 33.39 67.10 23.28
N SER A 326 32.39 67.83 22.81
CA SER A 326 32.41 69.27 22.69
C SER A 326 32.63 69.97 24.00
N PHE A 327 31.99 69.49 25.10
CA PHE A 327 32.18 70.04 26.44
C PHE A 327 33.60 69.76 26.95
N PHE A 328 34.17 68.58 26.80
CA PHE A 328 35.55 68.28 27.19
C PHE A 328 36.58 69.08 26.35
N ASP A 329 36.32 69.28 25.06
CA ASP A 329 37.18 70.09 24.20
C ASP A 329 37.14 71.60 24.63
N PHE A 330 36.01 72.08 25.10
CA PHE A 330 35.86 73.42 25.67
C PHE A 330 36.64 73.52 27.00
N ILE A 331 36.50 72.61 27.97
CA ILE A 331 37.25 72.62 29.20
C ILE A 331 38.76 72.58 29.01
N ASN A 332 39.20 71.79 27.99
CA ASN A 332 40.60 71.68 27.65
C ASN A 332 41.12 72.83 26.77
N HIS A 333 40.38 73.93 26.67
CA HIS A 333 40.70 75.11 25.85
C HIS A 333 41.00 74.86 24.38
N LYS A 334 40.48 73.76 23.84
CA LYS A 334 40.62 73.41 22.41
C LYS A 334 39.60 74.13 21.54
N THR A 335 38.46 74.51 22.09
CA THR A 335 37.38 75.25 21.41
C THR A 335 36.88 76.40 22.26
N LYS A 336 36.36 77.48 21.63
CA LYS A 336 35.78 78.64 22.33
C LYS A 336 34.27 78.52 22.55
N ASN A 337 33.58 77.51 21.92
CA ASN A 337 32.13 77.35 21.97
C ASN A 337 31.79 75.92 22.39
N VAL A 338 30.73 75.74 23.19
CA VAL A 338 30.13 74.43 23.57
C VAL A 338 28.86 74.26 22.80
N SER A 339 28.69 73.08 22.17
CA SER A 339 27.40 72.71 21.58
C SER A 339 26.48 72.19 22.71
N THR A 340 25.26 72.72 22.76
CA THR A 340 24.21 72.19 23.65
C THR A 340 23.76 70.82 23.22
N ILE A 341 23.54 69.94 24.20
CA ILE A 341 23.00 68.58 23.94
C ILE A 341 21.48 68.71 23.87
N GLU A 342 20.93 68.61 22.65
CA GLU A 342 19.48 68.55 22.44
C GLU A 342 19.10 67.10 22.15
N VAL A 343 18.56 66.40 23.16
CA VAL A 343 18.03 65.04 22.97
C VAL A 343 16.51 65.11 23.08
N LYS A 344 15.83 64.94 21.96
CA LYS A 344 14.36 64.85 21.89
C LYS A 344 13.94 63.39 22.05
N SER A 345 13.93 62.90 23.29
CA SER A 345 13.45 61.56 23.63
C SER A 345 12.60 61.64 24.91
N ASN A 346 11.57 60.80 25.01
CA ASN A 346 10.72 60.71 26.20
C ASN A 346 11.16 59.56 27.15
N ASP A 347 12.35 59.03 26.93
CA ASP A 347 12.98 57.98 27.76
C ASP A 347 14.12 58.55 28.62
N GLU A 348 14.89 57.68 29.24
CA GLU A 348 16.03 58.07 30.13
C GLU A 348 17.07 58.93 29.40
N PHE A 349 17.15 58.85 28.09
CA PHE A 349 18.07 59.70 27.30
C PHE A 349 17.58 61.15 27.18
N GLY A 350 16.26 61.40 27.28
CA GLY A 350 15.69 62.75 27.26
C GLY A 350 15.73 63.43 28.64
N GLN A 351 16.05 62.72 29.72
CA GLN A 351 16.18 63.23 31.07
C GLN A 351 17.59 63.68 31.41
N ILE A 352 18.58 63.42 30.55
CA ILE A 352 19.98 63.83 30.69
C ILE A 352 20.15 65.23 30.07
#